data_67412b557a25e74b7b217043900e588e
#
_entry.id   67412b557a25e74b7b217043900e588e
#
_cell.length_a   1.000
_cell.length_b   1.000
_cell.length_c   1.000
_cell.angle_alpha   90.00
_cell.angle_beta   90.00
_cell.angle_gamma   90.00
#
_symmetry.space_group_name_H-M   'P 1'
#
loop_
_entity.id
_entity.type
_entity.pdbx_description
1 polymer ?
#
loop_
_entity_poly.entity_id
_entity_poly.type
_entity_poly.pdbx_seq_one_letter_code
_entity_poly.pdbx_strand_id
1 'polypeptide(L)'
;MKILFLGDIVGPSGCMVVKKHLKKIVEENKINFVIANGENAAHNGVGITKDVLDNLIKFGVNVLTTGNHVWDHKETLKLVEDDNRLLRPFNLFGTSPGKGFEIYQSSKNFKIGVLNLMGNVFMRKSEDVFKTAENFQKKYQLKKDYDFLVVDLHCETTSEKMAMGHLFDSKATLVTGTHTHIPTNDARVLKGGTAYITDSGMCGDYDSVIGMNKENSLKRFFKQDSEKHYPSLGDGSLSGVMVDCDETSGLAKNINSIIVGGVLNNSK
;
A
#
# COMPACT_ATOMS: atom_id res chain seq x y z
N MET A 1 1.03 15.85 12.78
CA MET A 1 0.37 14.60 12.32
C MET A 1 1.41 13.69 11.68
N LYS A 2 1.40 12.38 11.99
CA LYS A 2 2.29 11.39 11.36
C LYS A 2 1.50 10.24 10.77
N ILE A 3 1.79 9.89 9.52
CA ILE A 3 1.19 8.79 8.78
C ILE A 3 2.27 7.74 8.50
N LEU A 4 1.94 6.48 8.69
CA LEU A 4 2.74 5.33 8.26
C LEU A 4 2.02 4.62 7.11
N PHE A 5 2.70 4.41 6.01
CA PHE A 5 2.26 3.55 4.93
C PHE A 5 3.18 2.33 4.86
N LEU A 6 2.63 1.15 4.99
CA LEU A 6 3.33 -0.12 4.80
C LEU A 6 3.09 -0.64 3.38
N GLY A 7 4.13 -1.12 2.74
CA GLY A 7 4.05 -1.75 1.42
C GLY A 7 3.26 -3.05 1.44
N ASP A 8 3.34 -3.80 0.33
CA ASP A 8 2.53 -5.00 0.09
C ASP A 8 2.77 -6.06 1.19
N ILE A 9 1.72 -6.43 1.93
CA ILE A 9 1.79 -7.51 2.92
C ILE A 9 1.68 -8.84 2.17
N VAL A 10 2.73 -9.68 2.26
CA VAL A 10 2.80 -10.92 1.50
C VAL A 10 2.74 -12.12 2.44
N GLY A 11 1.62 -12.84 2.38
CA GLY A 11 1.39 -14.11 3.04
C GLY A 11 1.60 -14.11 4.56
N PRO A 12 1.80 -15.30 5.16
CA PRO A 12 1.99 -15.44 6.60
C PRO A 12 3.20 -14.67 7.15
N SER A 13 4.32 -14.66 6.41
CA SER A 13 5.55 -13.95 6.80
C SER A 13 5.28 -12.44 6.93
N GLY A 14 4.56 -11.85 5.95
CA GLY A 14 4.16 -10.45 6.00
C GLY A 14 3.24 -10.11 7.18
N CYS A 15 2.23 -10.93 7.41
CA CYS A 15 1.33 -10.75 8.56
C CYS A 15 2.08 -10.87 9.90
N MET A 16 3.02 -11.80 10.00
CA MET A 16 3.81 -12.02 11.22
C MET A 16 4.76 -10.86 11.52
N VAL A 17 5.44 -10.29 10.52
CA VAL A 17 6.35 -9.17 10.75
C VAL A 17 5.58 -7.89 11.13
N VAL A 18 4.41 -7.66 10.54
CA VAL A 18 3.50 -6.56 10.96
C VAL A 18 3.08 -6.76 12.42
N LYS A 19 2.58 -7.94 12.79
CA LYS A 19 2.24 -8.29 14.19
C LYS A 19 3.38 -8.03 15.16
N LYS A 20 4.61 -8.41 14.78
CA LYS A 20 5.80 -8.34 15.63
C LYS A 20 6.27 -6.91 15.89
N HIS A 21 6.19 -6.04 14.87
CA HIS A 21 6.88 -4.74 14.91
C HIS A 21 5.97 -3.53 14.92
N LEU A 22 4.75 -3.59 14.34
CA LEU A 22 3.93 -2.41 14.10
C LEU A 22 3.61 -1.63 15.37
N LYS A 23 3.19 -2.31 16.44
CA LYS A 23 2.83 -1.63 17.70
C LYS A 23 3.99 -0.79 18.24
N LYS A 24 5.20 -1.35 18.28
CA LYS A 24 6.40 -0.66 18.73
C LYS A 24 6.73 0.55 17.85
N ILE A 25 6.66 0.38 16.53
CA ILE A 25 6.89 1.47 15.56
C ILE A 25 5.90 2.61 15.78
N VAL A 26 4.62 2.31 15.96
CA VAL A 26 3.57 3.29 16.20
C VAL A 26 3.81 4.09 17.48
N GLU A 27 4.17 3.41 18.58
CA GLU A 27 4.43 4.04 19.88
C GLU A 27 5.69 4.91 19.84
N GLU A 28 6.82 4.36 19.38
CA GLU A 28 8.10 5.08 19.36
C GLU A 28 8.10 6.30 18.44
N ASN A 29 7.42 6.21 17.29
CA ASN A 29 7.38 7.29 16.30
C ASN A 29 6.15 8.19 16.45
N LYS A 30 5.24 7.89 17.39
CA LYS A 30 3.99 8.65 17.62
C LYS A 30 3.14 8.73 16.34
N ILE A 31 2.98 7.59 15.65
CA ILE A 31 2.17 7.47 14.44
C ILE A 31 0.69 7.64 14.81
N ASN A 32 -0.04 8.39 14.00
CA ASN A 32 -1.44 8.70 14.24
C ASN A 32 -2.40 7.97 13.30
N PHE A 33 -1.88 7.43 12.17
CA PHE A 33 -2.67 6.70 11.19
C PHE A 33 -1.77 5.73 10.41
N VAL A 34 -2.22 4.49 10.23
CA VAL A 34 -1.48 3.42 9.56
C VAL A 34 -2.29 2.91 8.38
N ILE A 35 -1.69 2.91 7.20
CA ILE A 35 -2.22 2.32 5.97
C ILE A 35 -1.28 1.21 5.53
N ALA A 36 -1.79 0.14 4.94
CA ALA A 36 -0.98 -0.92 4.34
C ALA A 36 -1.62 -1.43 3.05
N ASN A 37 -0.81 -1.92 2.11
CA ASN A 37 -1.36 -2.67 0.99
C ASN A 37 -1.49 -4.16 1.38
N GLY A 38 -2.71 -4.70 1.31
CA GLY A 38 -3.06 -6.06 1.76
C GLY A 38 -3.40 -7.03 0.65
N GLU A 39 -3.13 -6.71 -0.62
CA GLU A 39 -3.58 -7.54 -1.73
C GLU A 39 -2.99 -8.95 -1.78
N ASN A 40 -1.83 -9.16 -1.14
CA ASN A 40 -1.13 -10.44 -1.07
C ASN A 40 -1.14 -11.05 0.33
N ALA A 41 -1.98 -10.55 1.24
CA ALA A 41 -1.92 -10.91 2.66
C ALA A 41 -2.51 -12.29 2.99
N ALA A 42 -3.31 -12.90 2.12
CA ALA A 42 -3.86 -14.23 2.34
C ALA A 42 -2.77 -15.30 2.47
N HIS A 43 -3.07 -16.43 3.13
CA HIS A 43 -2.12 -17.52 3.37
C HIS A 43 -1.45 -18.07 2.09
N ASN A 44 -2.14 -18.01 0.97
CA ASN A 44 -1.60 -18.42 -0.34
C ASN A 44 -0.87 -17.29 -1.08
N GLY A 45 -0.72 -16.11 -0.47
CA GLY A 45 -0.04 -14.95 -1.06
C GLY A 45 -0.86 -14.18 -2.10
N VAL A 46 -2.17 -14.41 -2.21
CA VAL A 46 -3.03 -13.78 -3.23
C VAL A 46 -4.37 -13.38 -2.63
N GLY A 47 -4.73 -12.10 -2.71
CA GLY A 47 -5.95 -11.56 -2.13
C GLY A 47 -5.85 -11.43 -0.60
N ILE A 48 -7.00 -11.23 0.03
CA ILE A 48 -7.13 -11.11 1.48
C ILE A 48 -8.38 -11.86 1.98
N THR A 49 -8.28 -12.52 3.14
CA THR A 49 -9.40 -13.16 3.82
C THR A 49 -9.91 -12.30 4.96
N LYS A 50 -11.12 -12.60 5.44
CA LYS A 50 -11.72 -11.90 6.59
C LYS A 50 -10.83 -11.98 7.84
N ASP A 51 -10.35 -13.17 8.15
CA ASP A 51 -9.51 -13.39 9.34
C ASP A 51 -8.21 -12.61 9.27
N VAL A 52 -7.59 -12.52 8.07
CA VAL A 52 -6.37 -11.73 7.86
C VAL A 52 -6.65 -10.24 8.00
N LEU A 53 -7.74 -9.74 7.40
CA LEU A 53 -8.17 -8.35 7.55
C LEU A 53 -8.37 -7.99 9.02
N ASP A 54 -9.17 -8.77 9.75
CA ASP A 54 -9.47 -8.53 11.16
C ASP A 54 -8.19 -8.55 12.04
N ASN A 55 -7.27 -9.47 11.75
CA ASN A 55 -5.99 -9.55 12.45
C ASN A 55 -5.11 -8.33 12.17
N LEU A 56 -4.98 -7.87 10.92
CA LEU A 56 -4.18 -6.69 10.58
C LEU A 56 -4.74 -5.43 11.23
N ILE A 57 -6.06 -5.27 11.25
CA ILE A 57 -6.71 -4.17 11.99
C ILE A 57 -6.41 -4.26 13.49
N LYS A 58 -6.52 -5.46 14.09
CA LYS A 58 -6.18 -5.69 15.50
C LYS A 58 -4.72 -5.38 15.81
N PHE A 59 -3.81 -5.57 14.87
CA PHE A 59 -2.38 -5.23 15.03
C PHE A 59 -2.11 -3.73 14.94
N GLY A 60 -3.08 -2.92 14.50
CA GLY A 60 -2.99 -1.47 14.49
C GLY A 60 -3.00 -0.84 13.10
N VAL A 61 -3.27 -1.61 12.03
CA VAL A 61 -3.55 -1.05 10.70
C VAL A 61 -4.94 -0.41 10.73
N ASN A 62 -5.08 0.81 10.20
CA ASN A 62 -6.37 1.50 10.14
C ASN A 62 -7.11 1.22 8.83
N VAL A 63 -6.40 1.14 7.71
CA VAL A 63 -6.94 0.95 6.36
C VAL A 63 -6.03 0.07 5.54
N LEU A 64 -6.63 -0.79 4.71
CA LEU A 64 -5.94 -1.62 3.75
C LEU A 64 -6.33 -1.21 2.32
N THR A 65 -5.33 -0.98 1.48
CA THR A 65 -5.48 -0.87 0.03
C THR A 65 -5.21 -2.23 -0.62
N THR A 66 -5.53 -2.37 -1.88
CA THR A 66 -5.31 -3.58 -2.67
C THR A 66 -4.76 -3.24 -4.07
N GLY A 67 -4.82 -4.19 -5.00
CA GLY A 67 -4.32 -4.02 -6.36
C GLY A 67 -4.95 -4.99 -7.34
N ASN A 68 -4.14 -5.54 -8.25
CA ASN A 68 -4.61 -6.42 -9.32
C ASN A 68 -5.10 -7.80 -8.84
N HIS A 69 -4.75 -8.22 -7.63
CA HIS A 69 -5.20 -9.48 -7.03
C HIS A 69 -6.46 -9.35 -6.18
N VAL A 70 -7.09 -8.17 -6.14
CA VAL A 70 -8.28 -7.91 -5.31
C VAL A 70 -9.41 -8.93 -5.51
N TRP A 71 -9.58 -9.48 -6.72
CA TRP A 71 -10.62 -10.47 -7.04
C TRP A 71 -10.15 -11.92 -7.05
N ASP A 72 -8.89 -12.18 -6.74
CA ASP A 72 -8.33 -13.53 -6.86
C ASP A 72 -8.62 -14.42 -5.64
N HIS A 73 -9.16 -13.84 -4.57
CA HIS A 73 -9.71 -14.59 -3.43
C HIS A 73 -11.23 -14.37 -3.32
N LYS A 74 -12.00 -15.47 -3.20
CA LYS A 74 -13.48 -15.43 -3.20
C LYS A 74 -14.08 -14.55 -2.10
N GLU A 75 -13.46 -14.53 -0.91
CA GLU A 75 -13.93 -13.72 0.21
C GLU A 75 -13.76 -12.23 -0.05
N THR A 76 -12.72 -11.82 -0.76
CA THR A 76 -12.40 -10.40 -0.97
C THR A 76 -13.57 -9.66 -1.62
N LEU A 77 -14.28 -10.31 -2.55
CA LEU A 77 -15.43 -9.71 -3.24
C LEU A 77 -16.50 -9.19 -2.26
N LYS A 78 -16.80 -9.98 -1.24
CA LYS A 78 -17.76 -9.60 -0.19
C LYS A 78 -17.14 -8.63 0.83
N LEU A 79 -15.88 -8.83 1.17
CA LEU A 79 -15.19 -8.01 2.17
C LEU A 79 -15.11 -6.53 1.76
N VAL A 80 -14.81 -6.23 0.48
CA VAL A 80 -14.74 -4.84 0.00
C VAL A 80 -16.10 -4.11 -0.01
N GLU A 81 -17.22 -4.86 0.00
CA GLU A 81 -18.56 -4.29 0.17
C GLU A 81 -18.91 -4.07 1.63
N ASP A 82 -18.58 -5.04 2.48
CA ASP A 82 -19.02 -5.09 3.88
C ASP A 82 -18.10 -4.26 4.81
N ASP A 83 -16.82 -4.06 4.43
CA ASP A 83 -15.83 -3.38 5.28
C ASP A 83 -15.18 -2.19 4.56
N ASN A 84 -15.53 -0.98 5.00
CA ASN A 84 -14.99 0.26 4.44
C ASN A 84 -13.51 0.50 4.75
N ARG A 85 -12.86 -0.35 5.56
CA ARG A 85 -11.42 -0.30 5.84
C ARG A 85 -10.60 -1.06 4.79
N LEU A 86 -11.25 -1.73 3.85
CA LEU A 86 -10.62 -2.40 2.72
C LEU A 86 -10.99 -1.69 1.41
N LEU A 87 -10.00 -1.09 0.75
CA LEU A 87 -10.18 -0.38 -0.50
C LEU A 87 -9.66 -1.21 -1.68
N ARG A 88 -10.44 -1.21 -2.77
CA ARG A 88 -10.03 -1.73 -4.07
C ARG A 88 -9.52 -0.60 -4.96
N PRO A 89 -8.80 -0.86 -6.07
CA PRO A 89 -8.45 0.22 -7.01
C PRO A 89 -9.68 1.01 -7.48
N PHE A 90 -9.59 2.33 -7.43
CA PHE A 90 -10.69 3.25 -7.74
C PHE A 90 -11.06 3.23 -9.21
N ASN A 91 -10.07 3.01 -10.09
CA ASN A 91 -10.23 2.95 -11.55
C ASN A 91 -10.56 1.54 -12.10
N LEU A 92 -11.14 0.65 -11.30
CA LEU A 92 -11.74 -0.58 -11.84
C LEU A 92 -13.03 -0.27 -12.61
N PHE A 93 -13.32 -1.08 -13.66
CA PHE A 93 -14.48 -0.85 -14.53
C PHE A 93 -15.83 -0.93 -13.79
N GLY A 94 -16.72 -0.05 -14.17
CA GLY A 94 -18.16 -0.14 -13.98
C GLY A 94 -18.61 -0.24 -12.53
N THR A 95 -19.51 -1.21 -12.27
CA THR A 95 -20.17 -1.44 -10.98
C THR A 95 -19.40 -2.39 -10.07
N SER A 96 -18.05 -2.35 -10.08
CA SER A 96 -17.25 -3.17 -9.18
C SER A 96 -17.64 -2.90 -7.72
N PRO A 97 -17.85 -3.95 -6.90
CA PRO A 97 -18.24 -3.78 -5.49
C PRO A 97 -17.17 -3.07 -4.68
N GLY A 98 -17.58 -2.47 -3.56
CA GLY A 98 -16.68 -1.77 -2.64
C GLY A 98 -16.22 -0.39 -3.14
N LYS A 99 -15.32 0.21 -2.38
CA LYS A 99 -14.84 1.58 -2.62
C LYS A 99 -13.36 1.59 -2.98
N GLY A 100 -12.95 2.57 -3.79
CA GLY A 100 -11.53 2.82 -4.08
C GLY A 100 -11.00 4.11 -3.45
N PHE A 101 -11.89 4.88 -2.83
CA PHE A 101 -11.61 6.07 -2.06
C PHE A 101 -12.56 6.15 -0.86
N GLU A 102 -12.01 6.50 0.30
CA GLU A 102 -12.80 6.75 1.51
C GLU A 102 -12.07 7.77 2.40
N ILE A 103 -12.83 8.44 3.28
CA ILE A 103 -12.32 9.41 4.25
C ILE A 103 -12.46 8.81 5.65
N TYR A 104 -11.35 8.73 6.36
CA TYR A 104 -11.25 8.17 7.71
C TYR A 104 -10.92 9.24 8.75
N GLN A 105 -11.21 8.94 10.01
CA GLN A 105 -10.82 9.78 11.13
C GLN A 105 -9.54 9.25 11.78
N SER A 106 -8.54 10.12 11.92
CA SER A 106 -7.33 9.77 12.68
C SER A 106 -7.54 9.89 14.19
N SER A 107 -6.61 9.37 14.99
CA SER A 107 -6.61 9.51 16.45
C SER A 107 -6.56 10.97 16.94
N LYS A 108 -6.16 11.89 16.09
CA LYS A 108 -6.16 13.34 16.34
C LYS A 108 -7.34 14.09 15.74
N ASN A 109 -8.39 13.39 15.34
CA ASN A 109 -9.60 13.95 14.71
C ASN A 109 -9.38 14.65 13.35
N PHE A 110 -8.27 14.37 12.65
CA PHE A 110 -8.09 14.80 11.28
C PHE A 110 -8.75 13.83 10.29
N LYS A 111 -9.30 14.37 9.22
CA LYS A 111 -9.85 13.60 8.09
C LYS A 111 -8.73 13.16 7.16
N ILE A 112 -8.58 11.86 6.97
CA ILE A 112 -7.59 11.26 6.08
C ILE A 112 -8.30 10.65 4.88
N GLY A 113 -8.13 11.23 3.70
CA GLY A 113 -8.52 10.61 2.44
C GLY A 113 -7.50 9.53 2.06
N VAL A 114 -7.97 8.34 1.72
CA VAL A 114 -7.14 7.26 1.17
C VAL A 114 -7.68 6.89 -0.19
N LEU A 115 -6.86 7.07 -1.22
CA LEU A 115 -7.17 6.76 -2.62
C LEU A 115 -6.28 5.61 -3.08
N ASN A 116 -6.89 4.51 -3.52
CA ASN A 116 -6.19 3.40 -4.13
C ASN A 116 -6.39 3.47 -5.66
N LEU A 117 -5.32 3.45 -6.41
CA LEU A 117 -5.32 3.46 -7.89
C LEU A 117 -4.52 2.26 -8.41
N MET A 118 -4.83 1.82 -9.62
CA MET A 118 -4.07 0.79 -10.33
C MET A 118 -3.55 1.34 -11.66
N GLY A 119 -2.26 1.15 -11.95
CA GLY A 119 -1.63 1.50 -13.22
C GLY A 119 -2.24 0.76 -14.41
N ASN A 120 -1.88 1.17 -15.61
CA ASN A 120 -2.39 0.55 -16.83
C ASN A 120 -1.33 -0.28 -17.57
N VAL A 121 -0.05 0.14 -17.50
CA VAL A 121 1.04 -0.52 -18.25
C VAL A 121 1.45 -1.82 -17.58
N PHE A 122 1.33 -2.94 -18.27
CA PHE A 122 1.57 -4.30 -17.80
C PHE A 122 0.66 -4.76 -16.64
N MET A 123 -0.39 -4.00 -16.36
CA MET A 123 -1.38 -4.31 -15.33
C MET A 123 -2.64 -4.94 -15.92
N ARG A 124 -3.53 -5.46 -15.06
CA ARG A 124 -4.88 -5.88 -15.49
C ARG A 124 -5.64 -4.69 -16.07
N LYS A 125 -6.52 -4.96 -17.04
CA LYS A 125 -7.34 -3.92 -17.67
C LYS A 125 -8.17 -3.18 -16.62
N SER A 126 -8.07 -1.85 -16.65
CA SER A 126 -8.83 -0.91 -15.83
C SER A 126 -9.10 0.35 -16.63
N GLU A 127 -9.86 1.29 -16.09
CA GLU A 127 -9.99 2.62 -16.68
C GLU A 127 -8.65 3.36 -16.65
N ASP A 128 -8.50 4.35 -17.54
CA ASP A 128 -7.29 5.18 -17.61
C ASP A 128 -7.01 5.83 -16.26
N VAL A 129 -5.89 5.48 -15.66
CA VAL A 129 -5.52 5.89 -14.30
C VAL A 129 -5.28 7.39 -14.19
N PHE A 130 -4.68 8.02 -15.23
CA PHE A 130 -4.40 9.45 -15.21
C PHE A 130 -5.66 10.28 -15.37
N LYS A 131 -6.55 9.89 -16.29
CA LYS A 131 -7.85 10.53 -16.44
C LYS A 131 -8.72 10.38 -15.21
N THR A 132 -8.69 9.21 -14.58
CA THR A 132 -9.39 8.95 -13.32
C THR A 132 -8.86 9.83 -12.19
N ALA A 133 -7.52 9.95 -12.07
CA ALA A 133 -6.88 10.82 -11.08
C ALA A 133 -7.20 12.30 -11.31
N GLU A 134 -7.20 12.77 -12.56
CA GLU A 134 -7.60 14.13 -12.90
C GLU A 134 -9.05 14.42 -12.51
N ASN A 135 -9.97 13.51 -12.81
CA ASN A 135 -11.38 13.63 -12.44
C ASN A 135 -11.57 13.60 -10.93
N PHE A 136 -10.80 12.77 -10.20
CA PHE A 136 -10.78 12.76 -8.75
C PHE A 136 -10.39 14.12 -8.18
N GLN A 137 -9.30 14.73 -8.68
CA GLN A 137 -8.83 16.05 -8.24
C GLN A 137 -9.82 17.20 -8.52
N LYS A 138 -10.66 17.08 -9.56
CA LYS A 138 -11.74 18.05 -9.82
C LYS A 138 -12.86 17.95 -8.79
N LYS A 139 -13.09 16.75 -8.26
CA LYS A 139 -14.19 16.47 -7.30
C LYS A 139 -13.79 16.67 -5.85
N TYR A 140 -12.56 16.30 -5.49
CA TYR A 140 -12.07 16.31 -4.10
C TYR A 140 -10.80 17.14 -3.97
N GLN A 141 -10.70 17.95 -2.91
CA GLN A 141 -9.60 18.90 -2.72
C GLN A 141 -9.03 18.80 -1.32
N LEU A 142 -7.70 18.85 -1.22
CA LEU A 142 -6.94 18.91 0.03
C LEU A 142 -7.37 20.15 0.83
N LYS A 143 -7.54 20.00 2.14
CA LYS A 143 -7.98 21.01 3.10
C LYS A 143 -9.44 21.51 2.95
N LYS A 144 -10.16 21.03 1.94
CA LYS A 144 -11.59 21.28 1.78
C LYS A 144 -12.41 20.06 2.18
N ASP A 145 -12.13 18.91 1.58
CA ASP A 145 -12.88 17.68 1.78
C ASP A 145 -12.22 16.76 2.82
N TYR A 146 -10.89 16.79 2.89
CA TYR A 146 -10.06 16.08 3.86
C TYR A 146 -8.84 16.93 4.26
N ASP A 147 -8.26 16.62 5.43
CA ASP A 147 -7.07 17.31 5.93
C ASP A 147 -5.78 16.80 5.29
N PHE A 148 -5.74 15.48 4.98
CA PHE A 148 -4.61 14.80 4.38
C PHE A 148 -5.11 13.83 3.32
N LEU A 149 -4.33 13.62 2.26
CA LEU A 149 -4.59 12.63 1.21
C LEU A 149 -3.40 11.70 1.04
N VAL A 150 -3.65 10.41 1.13
CA VAL A 150 -2.69 9.36 0.77
C VAL A 150 -3.17 8.66 -0.49
N VAL A 151 -2.30 8.59 -1.49
CA VAL A 151 -2.54 7.89 -2.76
C VAL A 151 -1.62 6.68 -2.83
N ASP A 152 -2.22 5.48 -2.86
CA ASP A 152 -1.53 4.23 -3.21
C ASP A 152 -1.72 3.96 -4.69
N LEU A 153 -0.65 4.07 -5.48
CA LEU A 153 -0.63 3.66 -6.88
C LEU A 153 -0.02 2.27 -7.01
N HIS A 154 -0.89 1.26 -7.08
CA HIS A 154 -0.52 -0.12 -7.32
C HIS A 154 -0.20 -0.34 -8.80
N CYS A 155 1.10 -0.34 -9.14
CA CYS A 155 1.55 -0.19 -10.53
C CYS A 155 2.89 -0.86 -10.78
N GLU A 156 3.06 -1.47 -11.97
CA GLU A 156 4.32 -2.09 -12.39
C GLU A 156 5.38 -1.06 -12.74
N THR A 157 5.04 -0.02 -13.53
CA THR A 157 6.05 0.85 -14.13
C THR A 157 6.43 2.05 -13.26
N THR A 158 7.73 2.29 -13.13
CA THR A 158 8.26 3.46 -12.41
C THR A 158 7.86 4.77 -13.07
N SER A 159 7.69 4.79 -14.40
CA SER A 159 7.27 5.99 -15.13
C SER A 159 5.85 6.44 -14.78
N GLU A 160 4.88 5.50 -14.68
CA GLU A 160 3.53 5.85 -14.22
C GLU A 160 3.55 6.32 -12.76
N LYS A 161 4.33 5.65 -11.89
CA LYS A 161 4.47 6.02 -10.47
C LYS A 161 5.00 7.46 -10.32
N MET A 162 6.10 7.79 -11.01
CA MET A 162 6.68 9.13 -10.96
C MET A 162 5.74 10.18 -11.55
N ALA A 163 5.10 9.89 -12.69
CA ALA A 163 4.15 10.81 -13.32
C ALA A 163 2.95 11.09 -12.39
N MET A 164 2.43 10.07 -11.70
CA MET A 164 1.35 10.23 -10.71
C MET A 164 1.80 11.08 -9.53
N GLY A 165 3.02 10.88 -9.03
CA GLY A 165 3.61 11.74 -7.99
C GLY A 165 3.58 13.21 -8.40
N HIS A 166 4.00 13.53 -9.62
CA HIS A 166 3.97 14.90 -10.14
C HIS A 166 2.55 15.42 -10.39
N LEU A 167 1.62 14.58 -10.82
CA LEU A 167 0.21 14.96 -11.02
C LEU A 167 -0.45 15.39 -9.70
N PHE A 168 -0.09 14.73 -8.60
CA PHE A 168 -0.61 15.02 -7.26
C PHE A 168 0.27 15.99 -6.45
N ASP A 169 1.39 16.48 -7.00
CA ASP A 169 2.24 17.42 -6.27
C ASP A 169 1.46 18.68 -5.89
N SER A 170 1.55 19.11 -4.65
CA SER A 170 0.72 20.13 -3.96
C SER A 170 -0.75 19.78 -3.70
N LYS A 171 -1.20 18.57 -4.07
CA LYS A 171 -2.62 18.15 -3.96
C LYS A 171 -2.82 16.91 -3.09
N ALA A 172 -1.73 16.21 -2.74
CA ALA A 172 -1.74 15.07 -1.83
C ALA A 172 -0.65 15.23 -0.77
N THR A 173 -0.84 14.57 0.37
CA THR A 173 0.17 14.48 1.43
C THR A 173 1.26 13.48 1.05
N LEU A 174 0.84 12.32 0.53
CA LEU A 174 1.72 11.22 0.11
C LEU A 174 1.19 10.60 -1.18
N VAL A 175 2.09 10.38 -2.13
CA VAL A 175 1.90 9.43 -3.23
C VAL A 175 2.96 8.35 -3.10
N THR A 176 2.54 7.11 -2.96
CA THR A 176 3.42 5.95 -2.85
C THR A 176 3.05 4.90 -3.88
N GLY A 177 4.06 4.22 -4.41
CA GLY A 177 3.85 3.04 -5.24
C GLY A 177 3.87 1.75 -4.41
N THR A 178 3.18 0.74 -4.94
CA THR A 178 3.17 -0.66 -4.49
C THR A 178 3.27 -1.60 -5.69
N HIS A 179 3.14 -2.89 -5.53
CA HIS A 179 3.15 -3.95 -6.54
C HIS A 179 4.50 -4.61 -6.81
N THR A 180 5.59 -3.86 -6.95
CA THR A 180 6.87 -4.47 -7.33
C THR A 180 7.59 -5.15 -6.16
N HIS A 181 7.12 -4.91 -4.92
CA HIS A 181 7.60 -5.50 -3.67
C HIS A 181 9.02 -5.10 -3.26
N ILE A 182 9.71 -4.29 -4.06
CA ILE A 182 11.09 -3.88 -3.80
C ILE A 182 11.13 -2.41 -3.38
N PRO A 183 11.59 -2.09 -2.15
CA PRO A 183 11.64 -0.71 -1.69
C PRO A 183 12.64 0.09 -2.50
N THR A 184 12.21 1.24 -3.01
CA THR A 184 13.07 2.14 -3.76
C THR A 184 13.76 3.15 -2.85
N ASN A 185 14.90 3.67 -3.28
CA ASN A 185 15.71 4.63 -2.50
C ASN A 185 15.48 6.07 -2.94
N ASP A 186 14.25 6.42 -3.32
CA ASP A 186 13.93 7.73 -3.89
C ASP A 186 12.90 8.52 -3.08
N ALA A 187 12.69 8.16 -1.81
CA ALA A 187 11.81 8.87 -0.89
C ALA A 187 12.21 10.35 -0.77
N ARG A 188 11.29 11.25 -1.08
CA ARG A 188 11.52 12.69 -1.05
C ARG A 188 10.23 13.48 -0.92
N VAL A 189 10.33 14.74 -0.52
CA VAL A 189 9.25 15.72 -0.66
C VAL A 189 9.43 16.42 -1.99
N LEU A 190 8.41 16.41 -2.84
CA LEU A 190 8.39 17.10 -4.12
C LEU A 190 8.32 18.62 -3.92
N LYS A 191 8.58 19.41 -4.99
CA LYS A 191 8.63 20.88 -4.91
C LYS A 191 7.32 21.51 -4.42
N GLY A 192 6.18 20.92 -4.73
CA GLY A 192 4.86 21.37 -4.27
C GLY A 192 4.49 20.90 -2.86
N GLY A 193 5.34 20.09 -2.21
CA GLY A 193 5.15 19.65 -0.82
C GLY A 193 4.52 18.27 -0.64
N THR A 194 4.28 17.52 -1.71
CA THR A 194 3.81 16.13 -1.63
C THR A 194 4.98 15.18 -1.33
N ALA A 195 4.86 14.32 -0.31
CA ALA A 195 5.78 13.22 -0.10
C ALA A 195 5.63 12.17 -1.21
N TYR A 196 6.73 11.62 -1.70
CA TYR A 196 6.75 10.65 -2.79
C TYR A 196 7.79 9.56 -2.57
N ILE A 197 7.43 8.33 -2.90
CA ILE A 197 8.34 7.21 -3.11
C ILE A 197 7.82 6.34 -4.25
N THR A 198 8.72 5.85 -5.11
CA THR A 198 8.37 5.00 -6.25
C THR A 198 7.77 3.65 -5.82
N ASP A 199 8.33 2.99 -4.79
CA ASP A 199 7.75 1.79 -4.21
C ASP A 199 8.11 1.67 -2.73
N SER A 200 7.09 1.39 -1.90
CA SER A 200 7.26 1.20 -0.45
C SER A 200 7.81 -0.20 -0.08
N GLY A 201 8.05 -1.06 -1.07
CA GLY A 201 8.49 -2.43 -0.86
C GLY A 201 7.37 -3.35 -0.37
N MET A 202 7.73 -4.44 0.29
CA MET A 202 6.77 -5.37 0.88
C MET A 202 7.03 -5.59 2.38
N CYS A 203 5.99 -5.98 3.10
CA CYS A 203 6.11 -6.67 4.37
C CYS A 203 6.09 -8.17 4.07
N GLY A 204 7.24 -8.83 4.19
CA GLY A 204 7.38 -10.23 3.79
C GLY A 204 8.82 -10.73 3.85
N ASP A 205 9.01 -11.99 3.48
CA ASP A 205 10.31 -12.60 3.40
C ASP A 205 11.06 -12.16 2.14
N TYR A 206 12.20 -11.48 2.31
CA TYR A 206 13.05 -11.03 1.20
C TYR A 206 14.09 -12.09 0.76
N ASP A 207 14.28 -13.19 1.51
CA ASP A 207 15.00 -14.36 1.00
C ASP A 207 14.10 -15.23 0.10
N SER A 208 13.54 -14.58 -0.91
CA SER A 208 12.48 -15.10 -1.77
C SER A 208 12.56 -14.44 -3.16
N VAL A 209 11.62 -14.77 -4.04
CA VAL A 209 11.40 -14.01 -5.28
C VAL A 209 10.12 -13.22 -5.11
N ILE A 210 10.25 -11.92 -4.80
CA ILE A 210 9.14 -10.99 -4.52
C ILE A 210 8.12 -11.53 -3.50
N GLY A 211 8.60 -12.21 -2.45
CA GLY A 211 7.76 -12.80 -1.40
C GLY A 211 7.33 -14.24 -1.65
N MET A 212 7.57 -14.80 -2.85
CA MET A 212 7.23 -16.17 -3.22
C MET A 212 8.43 -17.11 -3.04
N ASN A 213 8.16 -18.39 -2.72
CA ASN A 213 9.22 -19.38 -2.51
C ASN A 213 10.22 -19.37 -3.68
N LYS A 214 11.50 -19.20 -3.35
CA LYS A 214 12.57 -18.97 -4.36
C LYS A 214 12.85 -20.18 -5.22
N GLU A 215 12.85 -21.39 -4.65
CA GLU A 215 13.13 -22.61 -5.38
C GLU A 215 12.03 -22.90 -6.41
N ASN A 216 10.77 -22.75 -5.99
CA ASN A 216 9.63 -22.93 -6.88
C ASN A 216 9.58 -21.84 -7.97
N SER A 217 9.92 -20.60 -7.63
CA SER A 217 10.01 -19.50 -8.59
C SER A 217 11.10 -19.73 -9.63
N LEU A 218 12.29 -20.21 -9.22
CA LEU A 218 13.38 -20.56 -10.14
C LEU A 218 12.97 -21.67 -11.10
N LYS A 219 12.32 -22.75 -10.60
CA LYS A 219 11.79 -23.82 -11.48
C LYS A 219 10.88 -23.26 -12.56
N ARG A 220 9.99 -22.30 -12.23
CA ARG A 220 9.09 -21.67 -13.20
C ARG A 220 9.85 -20.87 -14.26
N PHE A 221 10.87 -20.09 -13.87
CA PHE A 221 11.70 -19.35 -14.84
C PHE A 221 12.45 -20.30 -15.76
N PHE A 222 12.94 -21.43 -15.27
CA PHE A 222 13.58 -22.46 -16.07
C PHE A 222 12.61 -23.38 -16.83
N LYS A 223 11.27 -23.12 -16.73
CA LYS A 223 10.23 -23.96 -17.36
C LYS A 223 10.31 -25.43 -16.95
N GLN A 224 10.74 -25.68 -15.71
CA GLN A 224 10.77 -26.99 -15.09
C GLN A 224 9.42 -27.29 -14.42
N ASP A 225 9.20 -28.54 -14.02
CA ASP A 225 8.02 -28.91 -13.23
C ASP A 225 8.02 -28.16 -11.90
N SER A 226 6.96 -27.40 -11.66
CA SER A 226 6.82 -26.48 -10.54
C SER A 226 5.41 -26.52 -9.97
N GLU A 227 5.33 -26.29 -8.68
CA GLU A 227 4.05 -26.16 -7.99
C GLU A 227 3.35 -24.83 -8.32
N LYS A 228 2.08 -24.72 -7.94
CA LYS A 228 1.39 -23.41 -7.89
C LYS A 228 2.21 -22.45 -7.03
N HIS A 229 2.22 -21.15 -7.37
CA HIS A 229 2.90 -20.13 -6.55
C HIS A 229 2.38 -20.15 -5.12
N TYR A 230 3.29 -20.10 -4.16
CA TYR A 230 3.02 -19.97 -2.74
C TYR A 230 4.07 -19.05 -2.08
N PRO A 231 3.71 -18.32 -1.01
CA PRO A 231 4.62 -17.38 -0.37
C PRO A 231 5.76 -18.09 0.35
N SER A 232 6.89 -17.41 0.47
CA SER A 232 7.98 -17.81 1.36
C SER A 232 7.55 -17.63 2.83
N LEU A 233 8.05 -18.49 3.71
CA LEU A 233 7.66 -18.55 5.12
C LEU A 233 8.81 -18.18 6.08
N GLY A 234 9.90 -17.59 5.56
CA GLY A 234 11.03 -17.15 6.35
C GLY A 234 10.73 -15.88 7.19
N ASP A 235 11.76 -15.39 7.87
CA ASP A 235 11.65 -14.16 8.67
C ASP A 235 11.41 -12.95 7.76
N GLY A 236 10.27 -12.28 7.97
CA GLY A 236 9.89 -11.11 7.17
C GLY A 236 10.61 -9.83 7.58
N SER A 237 10.83 -8.95 6.59
CA SER A 237 11.11 -7.53 6.81
C SER A 237 9.82 -6.75 6.68
N LEU A 238 9.58 -5.80 7.59
CA LEU A 238 8.54 -4.78 7.46
C LEU A 238 9.15 -3.61 6.68
N SER A 239 8.55 -3.23 5.57
CA SER A 239 8.95 -2.10 4.74
C SER A 239 7.82 -1.11 4.56
N GLY A 240 8.15 0.18 4.51
CA GLY A 240 7.18 1.25 4.33
C GLY A 240 7.80 2.63 4.41
N VAL A 241 6.94 3.65 4.54
CA VAL A 241 7.35 5.05 4.71
C VAL A 241 6.58 5.73 5.83
N MET A 242 7.27 6.59 6.57
CA MET A 242 6.69 7.49 7.57
C MET A 242 6.69 8.91 7.02
N VAL A 243 5.57 9.60 7.13
CA VAL A 243 5.40 10.98 6.68
C VAL A 243 5.06 11.89 7.85
N ASP A 244 5.88 12.91 8.06
CA ASP A 244 5.56 14.04 8.94
C ASP A 244 4.71 15.04 8.16
N CYS A 245 3.46 15.23 8.58
CA CYS A 245 2.50 16.06 7.87
C CYS A 245 2.40 17.47 8.48
N ASP A 246 2.29 18.48 7.65
CA ASP A 246 1.92 19.83 8.07
C ASP A 246 0.41 19.91 8.29
N GLU A 247 -0.02 20.19 9.52
CA GLU A 247 -1.43 20.22 9.88
C GLU A 247 -2.17 21.42 9.26
N THR A 248 -1.45 22.47 8.86
CA THR A 248 -2.02 23.67 8.24
C THR A 248 -2.28 23.46 6.76
N SER A 249 -1.25 23.04 6.02
CA SER A 249 -1.34 22.86 4.56
C SER A 249 -1.89 21.52 4.14
N GLY A 250 -1.79 20.48 5.00
CA GLY A 250 -2.11 19.10 4.65
C GLY A 250 -1.00 18.40 3.84
N LEU A 251 0.10 19.08 3.56
CA LEU A 251 1.24 18.58 2.80
C LEU A 251 2.28 17.92 3.72
N ALA A 252 3.31 17.33 3.13
CA ALA A 252 4.39 16.71 3.87
C ALA A 252 5.46 17.73 4.28
N LYS A 253 5.98 17.59 5.51
CA LYS A 253 7.22 18.24 5.97
C LYS A 253 8.44 17.37 5.70
N ASN A 254 8.26 16.04 5.84
CA ASN A 254 9.33 15.07 5.69
C ASN A 254 8.77 13.69 5.35
N ILE A 255 9.59 12.86 4.71
CA ILE A 255 9.33 11.45 4.47
C ILE A 255 10.59 10.64 4.76
N ASN A 256 10.44 9.53 5.49
CA ASN A 256 11.51 8.59 5.78
C ASN A 256 11.07 7.17 5.45
N SER A 257 11.91 6.41 4.74
CA SER A 257 11.73 4.98 4.59
C SER A 257 11.98 4.29 5.94
N ILE A 258 11.23 3.24 6.19
CA ILE A 258 11.42 2.36 7.35
C ILE A 258 11.55 0.93 6.88
N ILE A 259 12.60 0.24 7.34
CA ILE A 259 12.82 -1.19 7.13
C ILE A 259 13.21 -1.80 8.47
N VAL A 260 12.49 -2.84 8.91
CA VAL A 260 12.73 -3.49 10.20
C VAL A 260 12.58 -5.01 10.08
N GLY A 261 13.55 -5.74 10.61
CA GLY A 261 13.55 -7.21 10.65
C GLY A 261 14.00 -7.86 9.34
N GLY A 262 13.96 -9.19 9.32
CA GLY A 262 14.35 -9.99 8.16
C GLY A 262 15.80 -9.81 7.70
N VAL A 263 16.01 -9.98 6.40
CA VAL A 263 17.37 -9.96 5.81
C VAL A 263 17.78 -8.60 5.23
N LEU A 264 16.87 -7.64 5.12
CA LEU A 264 17.21 -6.29 4.69
C LEU A 264 17.88 -5.51 5.84
N ASN A 265 18.77 -4.59 5.48
CA ASN A 265 19.38 -3.69 6.45
C ASN A 265 18.31 -2.81 7.10
N ASN A 266 18.33 -2.75 8.43
CA ASN A 266 17.40 -1.89 9.16
C ASN A 266 17.71 -0.41 8.86
N SER A 267 16.70 0.33 8.43
CA SER A 267 16.72 1.78 8.35
C SER A 267 15.64 2.34 9.29
N LYS A 268 16.03 3.34 10.08
CA LYS A 268 15.13 4.01 11.03
C LYS A 268 14.99 5.48 10.65
#